data_3285d5b71e494b14bd86efdbe1f084db
#
_entry.id   3285d5b71e494b14bd86efdbe1f084db
#
_cell.length_a   1.000
_cell.length_b   1.000
_cell.length_c   1.000
_cell.angle_alpha   90.00
_cell.angle_beta   90.00
_cell.angle_gamma   90.00
#
_symmetry.space_group_name_H-M   'P 1'
#
loop_
_entity.id
_entity.type
_entity.pdbx_description
1 polymer ?
#
loop_
_entity_poly.entity_id
_entity_poly.type
_entity_poly.pdbx_seq_one_letter_code
_entity_poly.pdbx_strand_id
1 'polypeptide(L)'
;MAKIGTDRIVESARPRPGSNPTLWDFLITYTVHFEASELGRDFEDSVKIWEEDISADDKITAYAPKELFRATGLRVFRRKRFTVLGAVLDTEIGDEEVYAWIWIRRFGSTGPAADERRTPITSIRP
;
A
#
# COMPACT_ATOMS: atom_id res chain seq x y z
N MET A 1 0.92 -14.33 14.93
CA MET A 1 1.56 -13.83 13.69
C MET A 1 0.88 -12.57 13.24
N ALA A 2 1.64 -11.55 12.90
CA ALA A 2 1.12 -10.26 12.43
C ALA A 2 0.23 -10.46 11.19
N LYS A 3 -0.94 -9.82 11.18
CA LYS A 3 -1.90 -9.93 10.07
C LYS A 3 -2.42 -8.55 9.68
N ILE A 4 -2.49 -8.33 8.37
CA ILE A 4 -3.09 -7.13 7.79
C ILE A 4 -4.61 -7.28 7.84
N GLY A 5 -5.28 -6.30 8.43
CA GLY A 5 -6.74 -6.33 8.63
C GLY A 5 -7.54 -6.20 7.34
N THR A 6 -8.82 -6.51 7.44
CA THR A 6 -9.77 -6.42 6.33
C THR A 6 -10.17 -4.98 6.01
N ASP A 7 -9.80 -4.01 6.86
CA ASP A 7 -10.02 -2.58 6.64
C ASP A 7 -9.05 -1.95 5.64
N ARG A 8 -8.14 -2.73 5.08
CA ARG A 8 -7.15 -2.25 4.11
C ARG A 8 -7.84 -1.66 2.88
N ILE A 9 -7.40 -0.45 2.51
CA ILE A 9 -8.03 0.28 1.43
C ILE A 9 -7.08 1.33 0.83
N VAL A 10 -7.25 1.62 -0.45
CA VAL A 10 -6.78 2.87 -1.06
C VAL A 10 -7.79 3.94 -0.62
N GLU A 11 -7.49 4.64 0.44
CA GLU A 11 -8.42 5.60 1.03
C GLU A 11 -8.62 6.81 0.12
N SER A 12 -7.54 7.27 -0.51
CA SER A 12 -7.63 8.30 -1.53
C SER A 12 -6.52 8.15 -2.57
N ALA A 13 -6.85 8.53 -3.80
CA ALA A 13 -5.93 8.66 -4.92
C ALA A 13 -6.42 9.87 -5.73
N ARG A 14 -5.73 11.00 -5.62
CA ARG A 14 -6.18 12.27 -6.17
C ARG A 14 -5.05 13.01 -6.87
N PRO A 15 -5.35 13.68 -8.00
CA PRO A 15 -4.38 14.57 -8.60
C PRO A 15 -4.12 15.77 -7.67
N ARG A 16 -2.86 16.16 -7.56
CA ARG A 16 -2.47 17.33 -6.78
C ARG A 16 -2.77 18.59 -7.58
N PRO A 17 -3.63 19.49 -7.09
CA PRO A 17 -3.95 20.72 -7.81
C PRO A 17 -2.69 21.55 -8.09
N GLY A 18 -2.62 22.12 -9.29
CA GLY A 18 -1.52 22.99 -9.70
C GLY A 18 -0.19 22.29 -9.98
N SER A 19 -0.11 20.97 -9.88
CA SER A 19 1.12 20.26 -10.24
C SER A 19 1.26 20.15 -11.76
N ASN A 20 2.49 20.36 -12.26
CA ASN A 20 2.82 20.24 -13.67
C ASN A 20 4.27 19.73 -13.80
N PRO A 21 4.49 18.48 -14.28
CA PRO A 21 3.47 17.50 -14.68
C PRO A 21 2.56 17.07 -13.52
N THR A 22 1.40 16.52 -13.86
CA THR A 22 0.41 16.13 -12.86
C THR A 22 0.96 15.03 -11.94
N LEU A 23 0.89 15.29 -10.65
CA LEU A 23 1.25 14.35 -9.59
C LEU A 23 -0.02 13.86 -8.92
N TRP A 24 -0.03 12.58 -8.54
CA TRP A 24 -1.14 11.96 -7.81
C TRP A 24 -0.70 11.64 -6.40
N ASP A 25 -1.50 12.07 -5.42
CA ASP A 25 -1.28 11.76 -4.02
C ASP A 25 -2.12 10.55 -3.62
N PHE A 26 -1.43 9.51 -3.15
CA PHE A 26 -2.04 8.29 -2.66
C PHE A 26 -2.00 8.23 -1.14
N LEU A 27 -3.10 7.75 -0.57
CA LEU A 27 -3.18 7.40 0.85
C LEU A 27 -3.72 5.98 0.96
N ILE A 28 -2.91 5.10 1.51
CA ILE A 28 -3.27 3.71 1.78
C ILE A 28 -3.35 3.55 3.29
N THR A 29 -4.44 2.97 3.78
CA THR A 29 -4.62 2.75 5.22
C THR A 29 -5.02 1.31 5.51
N TYR A 30 -4.58 0.82 6.64
CA TYR A 30 -4.91 -0.52 7.13
C TYR A 30 -4.54 -0.65 8.60
N THR A 31 -5.15 -1.63 9.26
CA THR A 31 -4.80 -1.99 10.63
C THR A 31 -3.98 -3.28 10.62
N VAL A 32 -2.90 -3.33 11.38
CA VAL A 32 -2.13 -4.55 11.60
C VAL A 32 -2.54 -5.14 12.94
N HIS A 33 -2.88 -6.43 12.96
CA HIS A 33 -3.26 -7.17 14.15
C HIS A 33 -2.07 -8.01 14.61
N PHE A 34 -1.73 -7.86 15.89
CA PHE A 34 -0.63 -8.58 16.52
C PHE A 34 -1.12 -9.52 17.61
N GLU A 35 -0.35 -10.57 17.86
CA GLU A 35 -0.54 -11.43 19.03
C GLU A 35 0.19 -10.83 20.23
N ALA A 36 -0.21 -11.23 21.44
CA ALA A 36 0.41 -10.72 22.66
C ALA A 36 1.92 -10.96 22.71
N SER A 37 2.39 -12.07 22.16
CA SER A 37 3.81 -12.40 22.08
C SER A 37 4.62 -11.46 21.17
N GLU A 38 3.94 -10.71 20.31
CA GLU A 38 4.57 -9.79 19.36
C GLU A 38 4.67 -8.36 19.89
N LEU A 39 4.01 -8.07 20.99
CA LEU A 39 4.02 -6.72 21.57
C LEU A 39 5.45 -6.29 21.95
N GLY A 40 5.75 -5.03 21.63
CA GLY A 40 7.08 -4.45 21.86
C GLY A 40 8.13 -4.81 20.83
N ARG A 41 7.81 -5.65 19.86
CA ARG A 41 8.74 -6.03 18.79
C ARG A 41 8.64 -5.07 17.62
N ASP A 42 9.71 -5.00 16.85
CA ASP A 42 9.79 -4.14 15.67
C ASP A 42 9.42 -4.91 14.41
N PHE A 43 8.68 -4.23 13.54
CA PHE A 43 8.22 -4.71 12.25
C PHE A 43 8.53 -3.68 11.17
N GLU A 44 8.49 -4.12 9.93
CA GLU A 44 8.54 -3.23 8.77
C GLU A 44 7.41 -3.56 7.82
N ASP A 45 6.88 -2.55 7.16
CA ASP A 45 5.83 -2.68 6.17
C ASP A 45 6.06 -1.77 4.97
N SER A 46 5.45 -2.13 3.87
CA SER A 46 5.50 -1.34 2.64
C SER A 46 4.30 -1.63 1.77
N VAL A 47 4.03 -0.75 0.83
CA VAL A 47 2.97 -0.88 -0.17
C VAL A 47 3.51 -0.63 -1.56
N LYS A 48 2.96 -1.36 -2.52
CA LYS A 48 3.19 -1.14 -3.96
C LYS A 48 1.85 -0.97 -4.65
N ILE A 49 1.81 -0.16 -5.70
CA ILE A 49 0.62 -0.02 -6.51
C ILE A 49 0.70 -0.96 -7.70
N TRP A 50 -0.40 -1.65 -7.95
CA TRP A 50 -0.59 -2.54 -9.09
C TRP A 50 -1.79 -2.09 -9.89
N GLU A 51 -1.72 -2.30 -11.18
CA GLU A 51 -2.83 -2.11 -12.09
C GLU A 51 -3.45 -3.47 -12.40
N GLU A 52 -4.78 -3.58 -12.26
CA GLU A 52 -5.49 -4.78 -12.68
C GLU A 52 -5.69 -4.76 -14.18
N ASP A 53 -5.25 -5.81 -14.84
CA ASP A 53 -5.43 -6.01 -16.28
C ASP A 53 -6.18 -7.32 -16.52
N ILE A 54 -6.88 -7.40 -17.66
CA ILE A 54 -7.65 -8.59 -18.06
C ILE A 54 -6.74 -9.81 -18.23
N SER A 55 -5.54 -9.62 -18.76
CA SER A 55 -4.62 -10.72 -19.05
C SER A 55 -3.62 -10.99 -17.92
N ALA A 56 -3.09 -9.95 -17.31
CA ALA A 56 -2.13 -10.03 -16.20
C ALA A 56 -2.05 -8.67 -15.51
N ASP A 57 -1.89 -8.71 -14.20
CA ASP A 57 -1.72 -7.47 -13.42
C ASP A 57 -0.33 -6.90 -13.64
N ASP A 58 -0.26 -5.58 -13.83
CA ASP A 58 0.98 -4.85 -14.04
C ASP A 58 1.38 -4.07 -12.79
N LYS A 59 2.64 -4.23 -12.39
CA LYS A 59 3.20 -3.43 -11.32
C LYS A 59 3.50 -2.02 -11.82
N ILE A 60 2.84 -1.06 -11.23
CA ILE A 60 3.17 0.35 -11.43
C ILE A 60 4.40 0.65 -10.59
N THR A 61 5.40 1.35 -11.17
CA THR A 61 6.63 1.72 -10.47
C THR A 61 6.35 2.84 -9.47
N ALA A 62 5.52 2.53 -8.47
CA ALA A 62 5.15 3.46 -7.42
C ALA A 62 4.96 2.66 -6.12
N TYR A 63 5.64 3.09 -5.09
CA TYR A 63 5.58 2.40 -3.79
C TYR A 63 5.91 3.36 -2.66
N ALA A 64 5.37 3.06 -1.49
CA ALA A 64 5.83 3.68 -0.26
C ALA A 64 7.09 2.96 0.22
N PRO A 65 8.14 3.68 0.62
CA PRO A 65 9.33 3.05 1.19
C PRO A 65 8.99 2.19 2.40
N LYS A 66 9.82 1.19 2.67
CA LYS A 66 9.70 0.42 3.91
C LYS A 66 9.77 1.36 5.10
N GLU A 67 8.89 1.15 6.06
CA GLU A 67 8.90 1.87 7.32
C GLU A 67 9.01 0.90 8.48
N LEU A 68 9.89 1.26 9.42
CA LEU A 68 10.02 0.56 10.68
C LEU A 68 8.94 1.06 11.64
N PHE A 69 8.28 0.15 12.34
CA PHE A 69 7.35 0.50 13.40
C PHE A 69 7.31 -0.59 14.47
N ARG A 70 6.82 -0.20 15.64
CA ARG A 70 6.75 -1.11 16.79
C ARG A 70 5.31 -1.56 17.04
N ALA A 71 5.13 -2.81 17.41
CA ALA A 71 3.85 -3.35 17.85
C ALA A 71 3.51 -2.80 19.23
N THR A 72 2.96 -1.59 19.29
CA THR A 72 2.62 -0.89 20.54
C THR A 72 1.30 -1.34 21.14
N GLY A 73 0.52 -2.15 20.44
CA GLY A 73 -0.75 -2.70 20.87
C GLY A 73 -1.15 -3.88 19.99
N LEU A 74 -2.24 -4.55 20.34
CA LEU A 74 -2.76 -5.66 19.55
C LEU A 74 -3.28 -5.22 18.18
N ARG A 75 -3.55 -3.92 18.02
CA ARG A 75 -3.94 -3.30 16.76
C ARG A 75 -3.14 -2.03 16.57
N VAL A 76 -2.50 -1.90 15.42
CA VAL A 76 -1.74 -0.70 15.07
C VAL A 76 -2.24 -0.19 13.72
N PHE A 77 -2.77 1.03 13.71
CA PHE A 77 -3.24 1.66 12.49
C PHE A 77 -2.07 2.21 11.70
N ARG A 78 -2.03 1.90 10.40
CA ARG A 78 -0.95 2.32 9.50
C ARG A 78 -1.49 3.21 8.38
N ARG A 79 -0.70 4.21 8.03
CA ARG A 79 -0.95 5.11 6.91
C ARG A 79 0.28 5.14 6.03
N LYS A 80 0.08 5.02 4.73
CA LYS A 80 1.13 5.19 3.74
C LYS A 80 0.75 6.29 2.77
N ARG A 81 1.53 7.37 2.78
CA ARG A 81 1.36 8.49 1.85
C ARG A 81 2.52 8.50 0.88
N PHE A 82 2.23 8.63 -0.39
CA PHE A 82 3.26 8.76 -1.41
C PHE A 82 2.68 9.42 -2.66
N THR A 83 3.58 9.89 -3.51
CA THR A 83 3.23 10.61 -4.73
C THR A 83 3.64 9.80 -5.94
N VAL A 84 2.77 9.77 -6.94
CA VAL A 84 2.98 9.05 -8.19
C VAL A 84 2.82 10.02 -9.35
N LEU A 85 3.73 9.96 -10.32
CA LEU A 85 3.61 10.73 -11.54
C LEU A 85 2.39 10.23 -12.34
N GLY A 86 1.50 11.14 -12.76
CA GLY A 86 0.28 10.77 -13.48
C GLY A 86 0.54 9.96 -14.74
N ALA A 87 1.60 10.27 -15.47
CA ALA A 87 1.99 9.53 -16.68
C ALA A 87 2.29 8.05 -16.39
N VAL A 88 2.74 7.71 -15.18
CA VAL A 88 3.01 6.32 -14.79
C VAL A 88 1.71 5.55 -14.57
N LEU A 89 0.64 6.24 -14.18
CA LEU A 89 -0.68 5.65 -13.97
C LEU A 89 -1.48 5.51 -15.26
N ASP A 90 -1.18 6.32 -16.26
CA ASP A 90 -1.95 6.41 -17.50
C ASP A 90 -1.42 5.42 -18.54
N THR A 91 -1.67 4.14 -18.31
CA THR A 91 -1.19 3.05 -19.17
C THR A 91 -2.23 2.60 -20.19
N GLU A 92 -3.51 2.97 -20.01
CA GLU A 92 -4.63 2.59 -20.88
C GLU A 92 -5.52 3.79 -21.20
N ILE A 93 -6.40 3.61 -22.19
CA ILE A 93 -7.39 4.63 -22.54
C ILE A 93 -8.57 4.50 -21.57
N GLY A 94 -8.95 5.60 -20.91
CA GLY A 94 -10.07 5.65 -19.97
C GLY A 94 -9.65 5.49 -18.52
N ASP A 95 -10.50 4.85 -17.73
CA ASP A 95 -10.24 4.65 -16.30
C ASP A 95 -9.21 3.57 -16.07
N GLU A 96 -8.34 3.80 -15.09
CA GLU A 96 -7.37 2.82 -14.61
C GLU A 96 -7.91 2.16 -13.34
N GLU A 97 -7.75 0.84 -13.25
CA GLU A 97 -8.14 0.07 -12.08
C GLU A 97 -6.88 -0.33 -11.31
N VAL A 98 -6.73 0.22 -10.12
CA VAL A 98 -5.53 0.04 -9.30
C VAL A 98 -5.87 -0.54 -7.95
N TYR A 99 -4.92 -1.24 -7.35
CA TYR A 99 -4.98 -1.68 -5.97
C TYR A 99 -3.59 -1.58 -5.34
N ALA A 100 -3.55 -1.57 -4.02
CA ALA A 100 -2.29 -1.59 -3.29
C ALA A 100 -1.98 -3.01 -2.82
N TRP A 101 -0.75 -3.43 -3.02
CA TRP A 101 -0.21 -4.66 -2.46
C TRP A 101 0.55 -4.30 -1.20
N ILE A 102 0.11 -4.81 -0.05
CA ILE A 102 0.65 -4.50 1.27
C ILE A 102 1.37 -5.74 1.80
N TRP A 103 2.58 -5.54 2.32
CA TRP A 103 3.28 -6.61 3.03
C TRP A 103 3.81 -6.12 4.37
N ILE A 104 3.92 -7.04 5.31
CA ILE A 104 4.49 -6.82 6.63
C ILE A 104 5.46 -7.93 6.96
N ARG A 105 6.55 -7.59 7.63
CA ARG A 105 7.59 -8.51 8.02
C ARG A 105 8.20 -8.07 9.35
N ARG A 106 8.66 -9.03 10.15
CA ARG A 106 9.42 -8.72 11.36
C ARG A 106 10.75 -8.07 10.96
N PHE A 107 11.11 -6.98 11.62
CA PHE A 107 12.34 -6.26 11.33
C PHE A 107 13.55 -7.17 11.53
N GLY A 108 14.46 -7.11 10.57
CA GLY A 108 15.65 -7.96 10.58
C GLY A 108 15.45 -9.38 10.06
N SER A 109 14.22 -9.78 9.74
CA SER A 109 13.95 -11.07 9.11
C SER A 109 14.39 -11.04 7.65
N THR A 110 14.99 -12.13 7.20
CA THR A 110 15.34 -12.33 5.78
C THR A 110 14.40 -13.31 5.09
N GLY A 111 13.45 -13.87 5.84
CA GLY A 111 12.47 -14.80 5.31
C GLY A 111 11.33 -14.12 4.57
N PRO A 112 10.32 -14.89 4.15
CA PRO A 112 9.13 -14.33 3.50
C PRO A 112 8.37 -13.39 4.44
N ALA A 113 7.49 -12.56 3.86
CA ALA A 113 6.63 -11.67 4.64
C ALA A 113 5.75 -12.48 5.61
N ALA A 114 5.48 -11.90 6.79
CA ALA A 114 4.56 -12.51 7.76
C ALA A 114 3.14 -12.53 7.22
N ASP A 115 2.76 -11.51 6.46
CA ASP A 115 1.48 -11.42 5.77
C ASP A 115 1.60 -10.53 4.55
N GLU A 116 0.82 -10.84 3.54
CA GLU A 116 0.70 -10.05 2.31
C GLU A 116 -0.76 -10.02 1.91
N ARG A 117 -1.28 -8.83 1.62
CA ARG A 117 -2.68 -8.65 1.22
C ARG A 117 -2.79 -7.53 0.21
N ARG A 118 -3.80 -7.60 -0.63
CA ARG A 118 -4.13 -6.50 -1.52
C ARG A 118 -5.42 -5.81 -1.07
N THR A 119 -5.51 -4.52 -1.37
CA THR A 119 -6.73 -3.74 -1.16
C THR A 119 -7.77 -4.09 -2.21
N PRO A 120 -9.05 -3.71 -2.00
CA PRO A 120 -10.02 -3.66 -3.09
C PRO A 120 -9.52 -2.76 -4.22
N ILE A 121 -10.03 -3.00 -5.41
CA ILE A 121 -9.72 -2.21 -6.59
C ILE A 121 -10.36 -0.84 -6.48
N THR A 122 -9.59 0.17 -6.89
CA THR A 122 -10.04 1.56 -6.97
C THR A 122 -9.89 2.02 -8.42
N SER A 123 -10.95 2.59 -8.96
CA SER A 123 -10.93 3.17 -10.31
C SER A 123 -10.47 4.62 -10.24
N ILE A 124 -9.51 4.98 -11.07
CA ILE A 124 -9.00 6.35 -11.18
C ILE A 124 -8.97 6.76 -12.65
N ARG A 125 -8.99 8.06 -12.91
CA ARG A 125 -8.87 8.63 -14.25
C ARG A 125 -7.68 9.59 -14.27
N PRO A 126 -6.51 9.10 -14.63
CA PRO A 126 -5.30 9.92 -14.67
C PRO A 126 -5.36 11.03 -15.72
#